data_dc8bed0c018c348a71e7ec2cd2ab2465
#
_entry.id   dc8bed0c018c348a71e7ec2cd2ab2465
#
_cell.length_a   1.000
_cell.length_b   1.000
_cell.length_c   1.000
_cell.angle_alpha   90.00
_cell.angle_beta   90.00
_cell.angle_gamma   90.00
#
_symmetry.space_group_name_H-M   'P 1'
#
loop_
_entity.id
_entity.type
_entity.pdbx_description
1 polymer ?
#
loop_
_entity_poly.entity_id
_entity_poly.type
_entity_poly.pdbx_seq_one_letter_code
_entity_poly.pdbx_strand_id
1 'polypeptide(L)'
;LLKDEGYTVVSTVTRFTAQKGLVQLMRGFAKACQQHDRFAFLLAGDGEQRDELIRIAADHGVADKVYFTGFVRGKQWRDAYRVSDVFVMSSVSEPFGLAALEAAHYDTALIVTNQSGVGEVLDTVFRYDFWDTHKLADQLVALAKSPQLLNDMKRGIKSEYARISWDDVASKCLSIYSRTQKGAK
;
A
#
# COMPACT_ATOMS: atom_id res chain seq x y z
N LEU A 1 10.02 -19.48 2.35
CA LEU A 1 11.35 -18.87 2.33
C LEU A 1 11.42 -17.68 3.30
N LEU A 2 11.37 -16.40 2.89
CA LEU A 2 11.49 -15.27 3.84
C LEU A 2 10.42 -15.28 4.94
N LYS A 3 9.15 -15.58 4.61
CA LYS A 3 8.07 -15.67 5.60
C LYS A 3 8.27 -16.82 6.58
N ASP A 4 8.78 -17.94 6.13
CA ASP A 4 9.08 -19.11 7.00
C ASP A 4 10.21 -18.78 7.98
N GLU A 5 11.06 -17.82 7.65
CA GLU A 5 12.12 -17.28 8.50
C GLU A 5 11.64 -16.12 9.40
N GLY A 6 10.35 -15.83 9.39
CA GLY A 6 9.74 -14.78 10.22
C GLY A 6 9.91 -13.35 9.70
N TYR A 7 10.19 -13.19 8.39
CA TYR A 7 10.22 -11.86 7.77
C TYR A 7 8.81 -11.36 7.48
N THR A 8 8.60 -10.07 7.70
CA THR A 8 7.42 -9.34 7.22
C THR A 8 7.71 -8.74 5.86
N VAL A 9 6.96 -9.15 4.85
CA VAL A 9 7.09 -8.65 3.49
C VAL A 9 6.24 -7.41 3.30
N VAL A 10 6.90 -6.27 3.17
CA VAL A 10 6.30 -4.98 2.81
C VAL A 10 6.35 -4.83 1.29
N SER A 11 5.32 -4.29 0.67
CA SER A 11 5.34 -4.04 -0.78
C SER A 11 4.72 -2.71 -1.17
N THR A 12 5.08 -2.26 -2.35
CA THR A 12 4.34 -1.27 -3.15
C THR A 12 4.40 -1.65 -4.62
N VAL A 13 3.31 -1.40 -5.35
CA VAL A 13 3.20 -1.68 -6.79
C VAL A 13 2.79 -0.38 -7.47
N THR A 14 3.73 0.29 -8.14
CA THR A 14 3.48 1.63 -8.67
C THR A 14 4.55 2.08 -9.67
N ARG A 15 4.32 3.19 -10.33
CA ARG A 15 5.36 3.92 -11.08
C ARG A 15 6.27 4.69 -10.11
N PHE A 16 7.56 4.73 -10.38
CA PHE A 16 8.53 5.43 -9.53
C PHE A 16 8.63 6.91 -9.93
N THR A 17 7.62 7.67 -9.53
CA THR A 17 7.51 9.11 -9.75
C THR A 17 7.36 9.85 -8.43
N ALA A 18 7.70 11.15 -8.40
CA ALA A 18 7.64 11.98 -7.20
C ALA A 18 6.25 11.96 -6.53
N GLN A 19 5.17 11.93 -7.33
CA GLN A 19 3.80 11.85 -6.83
C GLN A 19 3.54 10.61 -5.96
N LYS A 20 4.29 9.53 -6.16
CA LYS A 20 4.08 8.26 -5.42
C LYS A 20 4.78 8.23 -4.06
N GLY A 21 5.53 9.27 -3.70
CA GLY A 21 6.09 9.45 -2.35
C GLY A 21 7.09 8.37 -1.92
N LEU A 22 7.72 7.69 -2.88
CA LEU A 22 8.57 6.53 -2.62
C LEU A 22 9.84 6.87 -1.84
N VAL A 23 10.35 8.10 -1.98
CA VAL A 23 11.50 8.59 -1.19
C VAL A 23 11.17 8.59 0.30
N GLN A 24 10.00 9.10 0.67
CA GLN A 24 9.56 9.10 2.08
C GLN A 24 9.22 7.70 2.57
N LEU A 25 8.62 6.87 1.72
CA LEU A 25 8.38 5.45 2.02
C LEU A 25 9.70 4.72 2.32
N MET A 26 10.74 4.89 1.50
CA MET A 26 12.05 4.27 1.71
C MET A 26 12.69 4.73 3.04
N ARG A 27 12.60 6.02 3.36
CA ARG A 27 13.09 6.56 4.63
C ARG A 27 12.33 6.00 5.84
N GLY A 28 11.00 5.88 5.74
CA GLY A 28 10.17 5.26 6.77
C GLY A 28 10.48 3.78 6.95
N PHE A 29 10.65 3.05 5.86
CA PHE A 29 11.08 1.66 5.88
C PHE A 29 12.44 1.47 6.55
N ALA A 30 13.42 2.32 6.22
CA ALA A 30 14.73 2.27 6.85
C ALA A 30 14.66 2.50 8.36
N LYS A 31 13.82 3.43 8.83
CA LYS A 31 13.57 3.64 10.27
C LYS A 31 12.90 2.44 10.94
N ALA A 32 12.00 1.76 10.23
CA ALA A 32 11.37 0.53 10.74
C ALA A 32 12.43 -0.57 10.90
N CYS A 33 13.36 -0.71 9.95
CA CYS A 33 14.46 -1.68 10.02
C CYS A 33 15.41 -1.43 11.22
N GLN A 34 15.55 -0.20 11.69
CA GLN A 34 16.32 0.11 12.91
C GLN A 34 15.67 -0.43 14.18
N GLN A 35 14.33 -0.60 14.19
CA GLN A 35 13.57 -1.06 15.35
C GLN A 35 13.24 -2.55 15.29
N HIS A 36 13.26 -3.13 14.09
CA HIS A 36 12.98 -4.54 13.81
C HIS A 36 13.68 -4.96 12.52
N ASP A 37 14.55 -5.95 12.57
CA ASP A 37 15.46 -6.29 11.46
C ASP A 37 14.86 -7.25 10.41
N ARG A 38 13.73 -7.92 10.74
CA ARG A 38 13.11 -8.94 9.87
C ARG A 38 12.07 -8.35 8.92
N PHE A 39 12.52 -7.43 8.09
CA PHE A 39 11.74 -6.87 6.99
C PHE A 39 12.34 -7.21 5.63
N ALA A 40 11.48 -7.42 4.63
CA ALA A 40 11.82 -7.41 3.22
C ALA A 40 10.89 -6.43 2.50
N PHE A 41 11.42 -5.58 1.65
CA PHE A 41 10.64 -4.58 0.91
C PHE A 41 10.67 -4.85 -0.59
N LEU A 42 9.51 -5.17 -1.15
CA LEU A 42 9.30 -5.40 -2.57
C LEU A 42 8.80 -4.13 -3.26
N LEU A 43 9.63 -3.49 -4.08
CA LEU A 43 9.23 -2.40 -4.96
C LEU A 43 8.95 -2.96 -6.35
N ALA A 44 7.67 -3.10 -6.70
CA ALA A 44 7.24 -3.59 -8.00
C ALA A 44 6.83 -2.41 -8.90
N GLY A 45 7.61 -2.19 -9.93
CA GLY A 45 7.43 -1.09 -10.86
C GLY A 45 8.76 -0.52 -11.34
N ASP A 46 8.66 0.59 -12.04
CA ASP A 46 9.82 1.31 -12.57
C ASP A 46 9.50 2.80 -12.75
N GLY A 47 10.52 3.62 -12.98
CA GLY A 47 10.36 5.04 -13.26
C GLY A 47 11.61 5.85 -12.95
N GLU A 48 11.49 7.16 -13.14
CA GLU A 48 12.59 8.13 -13.05
C GLU A 48 13.32 8.16 -11.70
N GLN A 49 12.63 7.80 -10.61
CA GLN A 49 13.22 7.80 -9.27
C GLN A 49 13.97 6.50 -8.91
N ARG A 50 14.07 5.53 -9.81
CA ARG A 50 14.68 4.23 -9.49
C ARG A 50 16.09 4.37 -8.92
N ASP A 51 16.95 5.12 -9.58
CA ASP A 51 18.35 5.28 -9.17
C ASP A 51 18.47 6.06 -7.86
N GLU A 52 17.59 7.04 -7.63
CA GLU A 52 17.49 7.76 -6.37
C GLU A 52 17.11 6.81 -5.22
N LEU A 53 16.11 5.95 -5.44
CA LEU A 53 15.65 4.99 -4.44
C LEU A 53 16.73 3.96 -4.09
N ILE A 54 17.50 3.50 -5.07
CA ILE A 54 18.65 2.60 -4.84
C ILE A 54 19.71 3.29 -3.96
N ARG A 55 20.03 4.55 -4.25
CA ARG A 55 20.97 5.33 -3.44
C ARG A 55 20.45 5.53 -2.02
N ILE A 56 19.19 5.91 -1.84
CA ILE A 56 18.61 6.09 -0.50
C ILE A 56 18.64 4.78 0.28
N ALA A 57 18.34 3.64 -0.33
CA ALA A 57 18.41 2.33 0.33
C ALA A 57 19.84 2.02 0.80
N ALA A 58 20.84 2.32 -0.03
CA ALA A 58 22.26 2.13 0.32
C ALA A 58 22.70 3.08 1.44
N ASP A 59 22.37 4.37 1.34
CA ASP A 59 22.75 5.40 2.31
C ASP A 59 22.16 5.13 3.71
N HIS A 60 21.01 4.49 3.76
CA HIS A 60 20.34 4.09 5.01
C HIS A 60 20.67 2.66 5.46
N GLY A 61 21.53 1.94 4.75
CA GLY A 61 21.99 0.59 5.11
C GLY A 61 20.90 -0.49 5.02
N VAL A 62 19.93 -0.34 4.10
CA VAL A 62 18.83 -1.30 3.90
C VAL A 62 18.77 -1.89 2.50
N ALA A 63 19.83 -1.70 1.71
CA ALA A 63 19.88 -2.17 0.31
C ALA A 63 19.72 -3.70 0.18
N ASP A 64 20.18 -4.46 1.15
CA ASP A 64 20.05 -5.92 1.23
C ASP A 64 18.63 -6.40 1.53
N LYS A 65 17.76 -5.49 1.99
CA LYS A 65 16.33 -5.75 2.34
C LYS A 65 15.36 -5.27 1.27
N VAL A 66 15.84 -4.58 0.22
CA VAL A 66 15.00 -3.94 -0.80
C VAL A 66 15.13 -4.63 -2.14
N TYR A 67 14.02 -5.10 -2.69
CA TYR A 67 13.96 -5.87 -3.93
C TYR A 67 13.21 -5.09 -5.01
N PHE A 68 13.94 -4.61 -6.01
CA PHE A 68 13.39 -3.93 -7.18
C PHE A 68 13.05 -4.95 -8.27
N THR A 69 11.78 -5.13 -8.60
CA THR A 69 11.37 -6.13 -9.60
C THR A 69 11.41 -5.60 -11.02
N GLY A 70 11.50 -4.28 -11.21
CA GLY A 70 11.17 -3.65 -12.48
C GLY A 70 9.67 -3.72 -12.77
N PHE A 71 9.30 -3.41 -14.01
CA PHE A 71 7.91 -3.38 -14.43
C PHE A 71 7.32 -4.80 -14.47
N VAL A 72 6.22 -5.04 -13.75
CA VAL A 72 5.55 -6.33 -13.62
C VAL A 72 4.21 -6.39 -14.34
N ARG A 73 3.87 -7.54 -14.93
CA ARG A 73 2.59 -7.78 -15.63
C ARG A 73 2.06 -9.18 -15.34
N GLY A 74 0.77 -9.37 -15.55
CA GLY A 74 0.12 -10.68 -15.52
C GLY A 74 0.39 -11.45 -14.22
N LYS A 75 1.05 -12.61 -14.31
CA LYS A 75 1.35 -13.44 -13.14
C LYS A 75 2.28 -12.73 -12.14
N GLN A 76 3.34 -12.09 -12.60
CA GLN A 76 4.30 -11.40 -11.73
C GLN A 76 3.65 -10.26 -10.93
N TRP A 77 2.73 -9.52 -11.56
CA TRP A 77 1.93 -8.49 -10.92
C TRP A 77 1.06 -9.07 -9.79
N ARG A 78 0.34 -10.17 -10.04
CA ARG A 78 -0.45 -10.86 -9.01
C ARG A 78 0.42 -11.40 -7.87
N ASP A 79 1.57 -11.97 -8.22
CA ASP A 79 2.50 -12.55 -7.25
C ASP A 79 3.10 -11.46 -6.34
N ALA A 80 3.34 -10.24 -6.85
CA ALA A 80 3.80 -9.12 -6.03
C ALA A 80 2.83 -8.78 -4.88
N TYR A 81 1.52 -8.85 -5.10
CA TYR A 81 0.54 -8.69 -4.03
C TYR A 81 0.46 -9.92 -3.12
N ARG A 82 0.45 -11.14 -3.69
CA ARG A 82 0.31 -12.39 -2.92
C ARG A 82 1.42 -12.66 -1.94
N VAL A 83 2.64 -12.25 -2.26
CA VAL A 83 3.79 -12.42 -1.36
C VAL A 83 3.80 -11.39 -0.23
N SER A 84 2.99 -10.35 -0.32
CA SER A 84 2.98 -9.23 0.62
C SER A 84 2.21 -9.55 1.89
N ASP A 85 2.74 -9.11 3.02
CA ASP A 85 2.02 -9.06 4.30
C ASP A 85 1.40 -7.71 4.52
N VAL A 86 2.14 -6.65 4.15
CA VAL A 86 1.74 -5.26 4.28
C VAL A 86 1.98 -4.54 2.94
N PHE A 87 0.97 -3.92 2.40
CA PHE A 87 1.08 -3.03 1.25
C PHE A 87 1.05 -1.58 1.72
N VAL A 88 1.98 -0.77 1.23
CA VAL A 88 2.03 0.66 1.55
C VAL A 88 1.74 1.47 0.30
N MET A 89 0.72 2.32 0.39
CA MET A 89 0.44 3.35 -0.60
C MET A 89 0.88 4.71 -0.06
N SER A 90 2.00 5.22 -0.58
CA SER A 90 2.70 6.40 -0.06
C SER A 90 2.46 7.68 -0.86
N SER A 91 1.46 7.68 -1.74
CA SER A 91 1.21 8.79 -2.66
C SER A 91 1.01 10.12 -1.94
N VAL A 92 1.64 11.16 -2.47
CA VAL A 92 1.48 12.56 -2.01
C VAL A 92 0.08 13.08 -2.31
N SER A 93 -0.51 12.59 -3.39
CA SER A 93 -1.90 12.85 -3.78
C SER A 93 -2.39 11.67 -4.62
N GLU A 94 -3.47 11.05 -4.18
CA GLU A 94 -4.06 9.89 -4.85
C GLU A 94 -5.59 10.02 -4.81
N PRO A 95 -6.26 10.34 -5.91
CA PRO A 95 -7.70 10.59 -5.89
C PRO A 95 -8.53 9.41 -5.41
N PHE A 96 -8.08 8.17 -5.68
CA PHE A 96 -8.79 6.98 -5.23
C PHE A 96 -7.87 5.94 -4.60
N GLY A 97 -6.93 5.33 -5.37
CA GLY A 97 -5.98 4.34 -4.86
C GLY A 97 -6.32 2.90 -5.24
N LEU A 98 -6.50 2.62 -6.54
CA LEU A 98 -6.80 1.27 -7.04
C LEU A 98 -5.79 0.23 -6.57
N ALA A 99 -4.50 0.56 -6.51
CA ALA A 99 -3.46 -0.37 -6.06
C ALA A 99 -3.68 -0.87 -4.62
N ALA A 100 -4.27 -0.05 -3.73
CA ALA A 100 -4.63 -0.48 -2.39
C ALA A 100 -5.83 -1.46 -2.41
N LEU A 101 -6.82 -1.25 -3.28
CA LEU A 101 -7.92 -2.21 -3.46
C LEU A 101 -7.45 -3.52 -4.09
N GLU A 102 -6.47 -3.46 -5.00
CA GLU A 102 -5.82 -4.64 -5.55
C GLU A 102 -5.11 -5.44 -4.44
N ALA A 103 -4.37 -4.75 -3.55
CA ALA A 103 -3.74 -5.39 -2.40
C ALA A 103 -4.77 -5.99 -1.43
N ALA A 104 -5.90 -5.30 -1.17
CA ALA A 104 -7.01 -5.80 -0.36
C ALA A 104 -7.59 -7.12 -0.92
N HIS A 105 -7.69 -7.24 -2.25
CA HIS A 105 -8.12 -8.47 -2.92
C HIS A 105 -7.22 -9.67 -2.61
N TYR A 106 -5.93 -9.44 -2.33
CA TYR A 106 -4.95 -10.49 -2.06
C TYR A 106 -4.65 -10.70 -0.56
N ASP A 107 -5.59 -10.34 0.33
CA ASP A 107 -5.48 -10.55 1.78
C ASP A 107 -4.24 -9.86 2.40
N THR A 108 -3.93 -8.64 1.97
CA THR A 108 -2.77 -7.87 2.43
C THR A 108 -3.22 -6.77 3.42
N ALA A 109 -2.50 -6.57 4.52
CA ALA A 109 -2.72 -5.43 5.40
C ALA A 109 -2.32 -4.13 4.69
N LEU A 110 -2.99 -3.02 4.97
CA LEU A 110 -2.82 -1.76 4.25
C LEU A 110 -2.37 -0.63 5.16
N ILE A 111 -1.33 0.08 4.71
CA ILE A 111 -0.96 1.39 5.23
C ILE A 111 -1.08 2.38 4.08
N VAL A 112 -1.88 3.42 4.25
CA VAL A 112 -2.16 4.40 3.19
C VAL A 112 -1.94 5.82 3.69
N THR A 113 -1.64 6.74 2.80
CA THR A 113 -1.54 8.15 3.18
C THR A 113 -2.92 8.76 3.41
N ASN A 114 -3.01 9.76 4.31
CA ASN A 114 -4.23 10.56 4.51
C ASN A 114 -4.67 11.28 3.23
N GLN A 115 -3.76 11.45 2.27
CA GLN A 115 -3.98 12.09 0.97
C GLN A 115 -4.54 11.13 -0.09
N SER A 116 -4.98 9.94 0.31
CA SER A 116 -5.51 8.90 -0.57
C SER A 116 -6.99 8.67 -0.35
N GLY A 117 -7.78 8.74 -1.41
CA GLY A 117 -9.24 8.56 -1.37
C GLY A 117 -9.69 7.15 -0.97
N VAL A 118 -8.84 6.13 -1.07
CA VAL A 118 -9.17 4.77 -0.63
C VAL A 118 -9.53 4.70 0.85
N GLY A 119 -9.02 5.63 1.67
CA GLY A 119 -9.40 5.76 3.06
C GLY A 119 -10.87 6.16 3.30
N GLU A 120 -11.62 6.57 2.28
CA GLU A 120 -13.06 6.83 2.37
C GLU A 120 -13.90 5.55 2.21
N VAL A 121 -13.32 4.48 1.71
CA VAL A 121 -14.01 3.20 1.44
C VAL A 121 -13.48 2.02 2.26
N LEU A 122 -12.27 2.16 2.84
CA LEU A 122 -11.67 1.18 3.74
C LEU A 122 -11.34 1.85 5.08
N ASP A 123 -12.00 1.42 6.14
CA ASP A 123 -11.82 1.95 7.50
C ASP A 123 -10.70 1.22 8.26
N THR A 124 -10.57 -0.08 8.04
CA THR A 124 -9.60 -0.96 8.72
C THR A 124 -8.19 -0.83 8.11
N VAL A 125 -7.73 0.38 7.85
CA VAL A 125 -6.39 0.65 7.31
C VAL A 125 -5.61 1.56 8.25
N PHE A 126 -4.30 1.38 8.32
CA PHE A 126 -3.46 2.38 8.97
C PHE A 126 -3.29 3.58 8.05
N ARG A 127 -3.26 4.78 8.67
CA ARG A 127 -3.14 6.05 7.95
C ARG A 127 -2.01 6.88 8.52
N TYR A 128 -1.30 7.58 7.62
CA TYR A 128 -0.23 8.51 7.99
C TYR A 128 -0.16 9.64 6.97
N ASP A 129 0.48 10.74 7.34
CA ASP A 129 0.80 11.81 6.39
C ASP A 129 2.06 11.42 5.60
N PHE A 130 2.07 11.62 4.29
CA PHE A 130 3.15 11.11 3.42
C PHE A 130 4.56 11.54 3.85
N TRP A 131 4.69 12.65 4.58
CA TRP A 131 5.95 13.15 5.12
C TRP A 131 6.32 12.55 6.49
N ASP A 132 5.35 11.95 7.20
CA ASP A 132 5.57 11.39 8.55
C ASP A 132 6.18 9.98 8.49
N THR A 133 7.48 9.97 8.22
CA THR A 133 8.26 8.73 8.12
C THR A 133 8.40 7.99 9.46
N HIS A 134 8.23 8.69 10.61
CA HIS A 134 8.25 8.04 11.92
C HIS A 134 6.96 7.26 12.17
N LYS A 135 5.81 7.86 11.91
CA LYS A 135 4.52 7.17 12.04
C LYS A 135 4.43 5.96 11.14
N LEU A 136 4.92 6.07 9.89
CA LEU A 136 5.01 4.93 8.99
C LEU A 136 5.87 3.81 9.58
N ALA A 137 7.05 4.15 10.11
CA ALA A 137 7.94 3.17 10.74
C ALA A 137 7.27 2.47 11.93
N ASP A 138 6.63 3.23 12.83
CA ASP A 138 5.93 2.68 13.99
C ASP A 138 4.79 1.74 13.60
N GLN A 139 4.03 2.08 12.54
CA GLN A 139 2.96 1.24 12.00
C GLN A 139 3.50 -0.06 11.40
N LEU A 140 4.60 -0.01 10.63
CA LEU A 140 5.26 -1.19 10.09
C LEU A 140 5.74 -2.11 11.22
N VAL A 141 6.40 -1.55 12.22
CA VAL A 141 6.92 -2.30 13.38
C VAL A 141 5.78 -2.91 14.20
N ALA A 142 4.68 -2.19 14.40
CA ALA A 142 3.50 -2.71 15.10
C ALA A 142 2.93 -3.95 14.42
N LEU A 143 2.78 -3.92 13.09
CA LEU A 143 2.29 -5.06 12.30
C LEU A 143 3.28 -6.23 12.30
N ALA A 144 4.59 -5.97 12.23
CA ALA A 144 5.61 -7.02 12.26
C ALA A 144 5.71 -7.72 13.61
N LYS A 145 5.56 -6.98 14.71
CA LYS A 145 5.66 -7.51 16.09
C LYS A 145 4.38 -8.18 16.58
N SER A 146 3.24 -7.93 15.94
CA SER A 146 1.94 -8.45 16.37
C SER A 146 1.23 -9.21 15.23
N PRO A 147 1.44 -10.55 15.12
CA PRO A 147 0.70 -11.38 14.16
C PRO A 147 -0.82 -11.28 14.34
N GLN A 148 -1.28 -11.07 15.57
CA GLN A 148 -2.70 -10.86 15.87
C GLN A 148 -3.22 -9.60 15.18
N LEU A 149 -2.55 -8.45 15.37
CA LEU A 149 -2.91 -7.17 14.75
C LEU A 149 -2.90 -7.26 13.22
N LEU A 150 -1.84 -7.88 12.65
CA LEU A 150 -1.73 -8.09 11.21
C LEU A 150 -2.91 -8.90 10.66
N ASN A 151 -3.27 -10.01 11.32
CA ASN A 151 -4.37 -10.88 10.90
C ASN A 151 -5.74 -10.21 11.10
N ASP A 152 -5.93 -9.44 12.16
CA ASP A 152 -7.16 -8.71 12.41
C ASP A 152 -7.38 -7.64 11.35
N MET A 153 -6.34 -6.90 10.99
CA MET A 153 -6.38 -5.92 9.90
C MET A 153 -6.72 -6.60 8.57
N LYS A 154 -6.05 -7.69 8.20
CA LYS A 154 -6.34 -8.44 6.97
C LYS A 154 -7.81 -8.89 6.91
N ARG A 155 -8.35 -9.40 8.00
CA ARG A 155 -9.77 -9.84 8.08
C ARG A 155 -10.74 -8.67 7.94
N GLY A 156 -10.47 -7.56 8.60
CA GLY A 156 -11.29 -6.34 8.49
C GLY A 156 -11.31 -5.81 7.06
N ILE A 157 -10.15 -5.62 6.44
CA ILE A 157 -10.01 -5.18 5.06
C ILE A 157 -10.75 -6.10 4.09
N LYS A 158 -10.61 -7.43 4.24
CA LYS A 158 -11.32 -8.41 3.42
C LYS A 158 -12.84 -8.27 3.53
N SER A 159 -13.36 -8.07 4.73
CA SER A 159 -14.79 -7.84 4.97
C SER A 159 -15.28 -6.53 4.33
N GLU A 160 -14.48 -5.46 4.40
CA GLU A 160 -14.80 -4.17 3.79
C GLU A 160 -14.72 -4.24 2.27
N TYR A 161 -13.66 -4.85 1.73
CA TYR A 161 -13.48 -5.04 0.29
C TYR A 161 -14.64 -5.83 -0.35
N ALA A 162 -15.14 -6.88 0.33
CA ALA A 162 -16.25 -7.67 -0.15
C ALA A 162 -17.56 -6.88 -0.32
N ARG A 163 -17.67 -5.70 0.31
CA ARG A 163 -18.82 -4.79 0.19
C ARG A 163 -18.66 -3.74 -0.92
N ILE A 164 -17.48 -3.64 -1.52
CA ILE A 164 -17.22 -2.70 -2.61
C ILE A 164 -17.73 -3.34 -3.90
N SER A 165 -18.77 -2.75 -4.49
CA SER A 165 -19.41 -3.22 -5.72
C SER A 165 -19.44 -2.11 -6.76
N TRP A 166 -18.95 -2.39 -7.96
CA TRP A 166 -19.08 -1.50 -9.11
C TRP A 166 -20.55 -1.34 -9.54
N ASP A 167 -21.39 -2.35 -9.31
CA ASP A 167 -22.83 -2.28 -9.59
C ASP A 167 -23.52 -1.27 -8.67
N ASP A 168 -23.11 -1.19 -7.39
CA ASP A 168 -23.62 -0.18 -6.47
C ASP A 168 -23.20 1.23 -6.88
N VAL A 169 -21.98 1.42 -7.33
CA VAL A 169 -21.49 2.70 -7.87
C VAL A 169 -22.29 3.09 -9.10
N ALA A 170 -22.50 2.18 -10.05
CA ALA A 170 -23.29 2.40 -11.26
C ALA A 170 -24.75 2.75 -10.91
N SER A 171 -25.36 2.04 -9.95
CA SER A 171 -26.70 2.28 -9.47
C SER A 171 -26.86 3.67 -8.84
N LYS A 172 -25.87 4.10 -8.04
CA LYS A 172 -25.84 5.46 -7.47
C LYS A 172 -25.75 6.52 -8.58
N CYS A 173 -24.89 6.33 -9.58
CA CYS A 173 -24.80 7.23 -10.72
C CYS A 173 -26.13 7.34 -11.47
N LEU A 174 -26.76 6.21 -11.79
CA LEU A 174 -28.07 6.19 -12.46
C LEU A 174 -29.17 6.90 -11.63
N SER A 175 -29.13 6.75 -10.31
CA SER A 175 -30.08 7.43 -9.42
C SER A 175 -29.91 8.95 -9.44
N ILE A 176 -28.68 9.44 -9.55
CA ILE A 176 -28.40 10.88 -9.67
C ILE A 176 -28.92 11.41 -11.00
N TYR A 177 -28.60 10.74 -12.12
CA TYR A 177 -29.10 11.13 -13.44
C TYR A 177 -30.63 11.19 -13.51
N SER A 178 -31.34 10.20 -12.93
CA SER A 178 -32.81 10.18 -12.92
C SER A 178 -33.42 11.29 -12.07
N ARG A 179 -32.74 11.74 -11.00
CA ARG A 179 -33.20 12.91 -10.19
C ARG A 179 -33.02 14.23 -10.95
N THR A 180 -31.90 14.37 -11.65
CA THR A 180 -31.58 15.58 -12.42
C THR A 180 -32.59 15.78 -13.58
N GLN A 181 -32.97 14.68 -14.26
CA GLN A 181 -33.99 14.75 -15.32
C GLN A 181 -35.39 15.12 -14.82
N LYS A 182 -35.74 14.77 -13.58
CA LYS A 182 -37.05 15.14 -12.98
C LYS A 182 -37.09 16.56 -12.45
N GLY A 183 -35.96 17.19 -12.17
CA GLY A 183 -35.88 18.58 -11.70
C GLY A 183 -35.77 19.63 -12.82
N ALA A 184 -35.75 19.21 -14.08
CA ALA A 184 -35.65 20.08 -15.27
C ALA A 184 -37.01 20.31 -15.97
N LYS A 185 -38.14 20.22 -15.23
CA LYS A 185 -39.47 20.56 -15.71
C LYS A 185 -40.01 21.78 -14.97
#